data_73df9e6588780deea0d953ce38ddcff1
#
_entry.id   73df9e6588780deea0d953ce38ddcff1
#
_cell.length_a   1.000
_cell.length_b   1.000
_cell.length_c   1.000
_cell.angle_alpha   90.00
_cell.angle_beta   90.00
_cell.angle_gamma   90.00
#
_symmetry.space_group_name_H-M   'P 1'
#
loop_
_entity.id
_entity.type
_entity.pdbx_description
1 polymer ?
#
loop_
_entity_poly.entity_id
_entity_poly.type
_entity_poly.pdbx_seq_one_letter_code
_entity_poly.pdbx_strand_id
1 'polypeptide(L)'
;DVHCHLTQDGGRVLVEEMHLRTELDMRGESKADEPGVLEDDGVQRIRIPLVPYDEIFTPEAMEAYGAYFQLFSEPALFPCYLHCWGGADRTGTLVYLLQTLLGVSRADAVLDYELTTMSVWGVRYRRFEPFAQMEKRLLQWYGTDAQTMQTAVHRYLRDCGVAERELAMVRANLTDRG
;
A
#
# COMPACT_ATOMS: atom_id res chain seq x y z
N ASP A 1 -0.02 13.80 -6.22
CA ASP A 1 -1.03 13.86 -5.16
C ASP A 1 -2.36 14.30 -5.76
N VAL A 2 -3.39 13.50 -5.58
CA VAL A 2 -4.75 13.73 -6.10
C VAL A 2 -5.34 15.05 -5.57
N HIS A 3 -5.04 15.43 -4.34
CA HIS A 3 -5.49 16.67 -3.72
C HIS A 3 -5.03 17.95 -4.44
N CYS A 4 -3.96 17.88 -5.22
CA CYS A 4 -3.40 19.06 -5.88
C CYS A 4 -3.72 19.13 -7.37
N HIS A 5 -4.08 18.01 -7.98
CA HIS A 5 -4.09 17.89 -9.45
C HIS A 5 -5.34 17.21 -10.01
N LEU A 6 -6.27 16.76 -9.17
CA LEU A 6 -7.52 16.17 -9.64
C LEU A 6 -8.36 17.26 -10.31
N THR A 7 -8.65 17.06 -11.58
CA THR A 7 -9.60 17.89 -12.32
C THR A 7 -11.04 17.46 -12.02
N GLN A 8 -12.01 18.34 -12.27
CA GLN A 8 -13.42 17.99 -12.10
C GLN A 8 -13.81 16.78 -12.97
N ASP A 9 -13.33 16.72 -14.22
CA ASP A 9 -13.57 15.57 -15.09
C ASP A 9 -12.91 14.30 -14.57
N GLY A 10 -11.69 14.40 -14.02
CA GLY A 10 -11.00 13.28 -13.38
C GLY A 10 -11.77 12.74 -12.15
N GLY A 11 -12.31 13.64 -11.33
CA GLY A 11 -13.18 13.27 -10.21
C GLY A 11 -14.42 12.49 -10.67
N ARG A 12 -15.09 13.00 -11.70
CA ARG A 12 -16.25 12.32 -12.27
C ARG A 12 -15.92 10.91 -12.79
N VAL A 13 -14.81 10.75 -13.50
CA VAL A 13 -14.35 9.41 -13.95
C VAL A 13 -14.15 8.47 -12.77
N LEU A 14 -13.49 8.93 -11.70
CA LEU A 14 -13.26 8.11 -10.52
C LEU A 14 -14.59 7.67 -9.86
N VAL A 15 -15.54 8.58 -9.71
CA VAL A 15 -16.80 8.31 -9.00
C VAL A 15 -17.81 7.58 -9.89
N GLU A 16 -18.08 8.09 -11.10
CA GLU A 16 -19.18 7.59 -11.95
C GLU A 16 -18.78 6.37 -12.79
N GLU A 17 -17.54 6.34 -13.31
CA GLU A 17 -17.10 5.27 -14.21
C GLU A 17 -16.35 4.17 -13.46
N MET A 18 -15.43 4.54 -12.54
CA MET A 18 -14.67 3.58 -11.75
C MET A 18 -15.36 3.16 -10.45
N HIS A 19 -16.47 3.83 -10.09
CA HIS A 19 -17.26 3.55 -8.89
C HIS A 19 -16.44 3.57 -7.60
N LEU A 20 -15.49 4.52 -7.52
CA LEU A 20 -14.62 4.66 -6.35
C LEU A 20 -15.45 4.81 -5.07
N ARG A 21 -15.10 4.02 -4.05
CA ARG A 21 -15.80 4.02 -2.75
C ARG A 21 -14.96 4.57 -1.63
N THR A 22 -13.65 4.32 -1.67
CA THR A 22 -12.77 4.61 -0.55
C THR A 22 -11.48 5.27 -1.00
N GLU A 23 -11.13 6.35 -0.31
CA GLU A 23 -9.82 6.99 -0.36
C GLU A 23 -9.00 6.55 0.84
N LEU A 24 -7.83 5.95 0.62
CA LEU A 24 -6.87 5.55 1.63
C LEU A 24 -5.70 6.53 1.66
N ASP A 25 -5.69 7.41 2.66
CA ASP A 25 -4.69 8.48 2.81
C ASP A 25 -3.60 8.10 3.82
N MET A 26 -2.38 7.89 3.33
CA MET A 26 -1.21 7.52 4.13
C MET A 26 -0.41 8.72 4.65
N ARG A 27 -0.91 9.96 4.49
CA ARG A 27 -0.19 11.17 4.91
C ARG A 27 -0.23 11.36 6.42
N GLY A 28 0.79 12.07 6.94
CA GLY A 28 0.94 12.32 8.37
C GLY A 28 -0.10 13.30 8.96
N GLU A 29 -0.04 13.51 10.27
CA GLU A 29 -1.01 14.27 11.06
C GLU A 29 -1.24 15.70 10.61
N SER A 30 -0.22 16.36 10.04
CA SER A 30 -0.36 17.71 9.49
C SER A 30 -1.45 17.87 8.42
N LYS A 31 -2.03 16.76 7.98
CA LYS A 31 -3.11 16.68 6.98
C LYS A 31 -4.43 16.13 7.54
N ALA A 32 -4.50 15.98 8.85
CA ALA A 32 -5.68 15.43 9.52
C ALA A 32 -6.98 16.20 9.21
N ASP A 33 -6.88 17.52 9.19
CA ASP A 33 -8.02 18.43 9.03
C ASP A 33 -8.35 18.74 7.57
N GLU A 34 -7.56 18.24 6.61
CA GLU A 34 -7.92 18.38 5.19
C GLU A 34 -9.04 17.39 4.84
N PRO A 35 -10.15 17.85 4.24
CA PRO A 35 -11.18 16.94 3.76
C PRO A 35 -10.66 16.03 2.64
N GLY A 36 -11.29 14.89 2.44
CA GLY A 36 -11.08 14.06 1.26
C GLY A 36 -11.49 14.81 -0.01
N VAL A 37 -10.75 14.62 -1.10
CA VAL A 37 -11.00 15.38 -2.35
C VAL A 37 -12.35 15.04 -2.97
N LEU A 38 -12.85 13.83 -2.73
CA LEU A 38 -14.11 13.30 -3.27
C LEU A 38 -15.13 12.98 -2.16
N GLU A 39 -14.96 13.55 -0.97
CA GLU A 39 -15.83 13.28 0.18
C GLU A 39 -17.26 13.78 -0.05
N ASP A 40 -17.41 14.95 -0.71
CA ASP A 40 -18.70 15.49 -1.12
C ASP A 40 -19.41 14.63 -2.20
N ASP A 41 -18.66 13.81 -2.93
CA ASP A 41 -19.16 12.86 -3.91
C ASP A 41 -19.46 11.48 -3.28
N GLY A 42 -19.40 11.36 -1.96
CA GLY A 42 -19.74 10.14 -1.22
C GLY A 42 -18.60 9.13 -1.11
N VAL A 43 -17.37 9.49 -1.46
CA VAL A 43 -16.18 8.64 -1.28
C VAL A 43 -15.73 8.73 0.17
N GLN A 44 -15.71 7.60 0.87
CA GLN A 44 -15.23 7.52 2.25
C GLN A 44 -13.72 7.70 2.32
N ARG A 45 -13.23 8.68 3.07
CA ARG A 45 -11.82 8.80 3.38
C ARG A 45 -11.46 8.05 4.65
N ILE A 46 -10.46 7.17 4.55
CA ILE A 46 -9.82 6.50 5.69
C ILE A 46 -8.37 6.95 5.72
N ARG A 47 -7.95 7.56 6.82
CA ARG A 47 -6.59 8.06 6.97
C ARG A 47 -5.85 7.30 8.06
N ILE A 48 -4.79 6.61 7.66
CA ILE A 48 -3.85 5.92 8.55
C ILE A 48 -2.44 6.30 8.10
N PRO A 49 -1.72 7.15 8.83
CA PRO A 49 -0.36 7.55 8.49
C PRO A 49 0.58 6.36 8.41
N LEU A 50 1.38 6.29 7.34
CA LEU A 50 2.43 5.28 7.20
C LEU A 50 3.82 5.92 7.18
N VAL A 51 4.81 5.12 7.52
CA VAL A 51 6.22 5.37 7.29
C VAL A 51 6.74 4.34 6.27
N PRO A 52 7.71 4.71 5.40
CA PRO A 52 8.17 3.81 4.34
C PRO A 52 9.40 2.98 4.75
N TYR A 53 9.70 2.00 3.93
CA TYR A 53 10.98 1.26 3.93
C TYR A 53 11.29 0.56 5.25
N ASP A 54 12.50 0.74 5.77
CA ASP A 54 12.97 0.05 6.98
C ASP A 54 12.37 0.59 8.30
N GLU A 55 11.60 1.68 8.24
CA GLU A 55 10.79 2.15 9.37
C GLU A 55 9.53 1.30 9.62
N ILE A 56 9.15 0.42 8.67
CA ILE A 56 7.97 -0.47 8.82
C ILE A 56 8.06 -1.42 10.03
N PHE A 57 9.24 -1.60 10.60
CA PHE A 57 9.48 -2.53 11.71
C PHE A 57 9.32 -1.91 13.10
N THR A 58 8.92 -0.64 13.20
CA THR A 58 8.55 -0.06 14.50
C THR A 58 7.17 -0.56 14.93
N PRO A 59 6.89 -0.67 16.24
CA PRO A 59 5.58 -1.14 16.72
C PRO A 59 4.41 -0.35 16.15
N GLU A 60 4.53 0.97 16.09
CA GLU A 60 3.50 1.89 15.56
C GLU A 60 3.29 1.67 14.06
N ALA A 61 4.37 1.48 13.31
CA ALA A 61 4.28 1.18 11.88
C ALA A 61 3.65 -0.20 11.64
N MET A 62 4.04 -1.21 12.40
CA MET A 62 3.47 -2.56 12.29
C MET A 62 1.95 -2.54 12.56
N GLU A 63 1.49 -1.80 13.55
CA GLU A 63 0.05 -1.60 13.81
C GLU A 63 -0.64 -0.96 12.60
N ALA A 64 -0.06 0.11 12.05
CA ALA A 64 -0.63 0.83 10.90
C ALA A 64 -0.66 -0.05 9.63
N TYR A 65 0.42 -0.79 9.34
CA TYR A 65 0.43 -1.75 8.22
C TYR A 65 -0.58 -2.88 8.43
N GLY A 66 -0.69 -3.41 9.66
CA GLY A 66 -1.71 -4.38 10.03
C GLY A 66 -3.11 -3.88 9.71
N ALA A 67 -3.43 -2.64 10.11
CA ALA A 67 -4.72 -2.02 9.83
C ALA A 67 -5.02 -1.91 8.32
N TYR A 68 -4.04 -1.55 7.47
CA TYR A 68 -4.24 -1.55 6.02
C TYR A 68 -4.57 -2.94 5.47
N PHE A 69 -3.88 -3.98 5.91
CA PHE A 69 -4.16 -5.33 5.42
C PHE A 69 -5.49 -5.90 5.95
N GLN A 70 -5.93 -5.47 7.13
CA GLN A 70 -7.28 -5.75 7.62
C GLN A 70 -8.33 -5.04 6.76
N LEU A 71 -8.13 -3.76 6.40
CA LEU A 71 -9.01 -3.05 5.47
C LEU A 71 -9.07 -3.75 4.10
N PHE A 72 -7.96 -4.17 3.54
CA PHE A 72 -7.95 -4.90 2.26
C PHE A 72 -8.66 -6.26 2.33
N SER A 73 -8.91 -6.81 3.52
CA SER A 73 -9.72 -8.01 3.67
C SER A 73 -11.22 -7.75 3.53
N GLU A 74 -11.67 -6.49 3.61
CA GLU A 74 -13.07 -6.10 3.55
C GLU A 74 -13.52 -5.85 2.10
N PRO A 75 -14.43 -6.66 1.52
CA PRO A 75 -14.89 -6.46 0.13
C PRO A 75 -15.56 -5.10 -0.11
N ALA A 76 -16.17 -4.52 0.92
CA ALA A 76 -16.85 -3.23 0.84
C ALA A 76 -15.89 -2.03 0.62
N LEU A 77 -14.60 -2.23 0.89
CA LEU A 77 -13.57 -1.22 0.65
C LEU A 77 -13.45 -0.83 -0.83
N PHE A 78 -13.68 -1.80 -1.72
CA PHE A 78 -13.36 -1.68 -3.14
C PHE A 78 -14.53 -1.15 -4.00
N PRO A 79 -14.22 -0.42 -5.08
CA PRO A 79 -12.90 0.06 -5.50
C PRO A 79 -12.32 1.11 -4.55
N CYS A 80 -11.02 1.01 -4.27
CA CYS A 80 -10.33 1.99 -3.43
C CYS A 80 -9.16 2.65 -4.17
N TYR A 81 -8.89 3.89 -3.79
CA TYR A 81 -7.71 4.65 -4.20
C TYR A 81 -6.79 4.84 -2.99
N LEU A 82 -5.52 4.57 -3.16
CA LEU A 82 -4.52 4.72 -2.10
C LEU A 82 -3.43 5.71 -2.50
N HIS A 83 -3.04 6.58 -1.61
CA HIS A 83 -2.04 7.60 -1.89
C HIS A 83 -1.27 8.08 -0.64
N CYS A 84 -0.12 8.69 -0.92
CA CYS A 84 0.59 9.55 0.00
C CYS A 84 0.83 10.91 -0.66
N TRP A 85 2.00 11.53 -0.49
CA TRP A 85 2.34 12.76 -1.20
C TRP A 85 2.70 12.53 -2.67
N GLY A 86 3.74 11.76 -2.90
CA GLY A 86 4.31 11.53 -4.23
C GLY A 86 3.97 10.17 -4.83
N GLY A 87 3.30 9.29 -4.11
CA GLY A 87 3.04 7.93 -4.53
C GLY A 87 4.28 7.02 -4.55
N ALA A 88 5.44 7.55 -4.17
CA ALA A 88 6.72 6.84 -4.31
C ALA A 88 7.09 5.98 -3.09
N ASP A 89 7.21 6.60 -1.91
CA ASP A 89 7.81 5.95 -0.75
C ASP A 89 6.78 5.12 0.04
N ARG A 90 5.83 5.77 0.73
CA ARG A 90 4.79 5.08 1.53
C ARG A 90 3.89 4.20 0.68
N THR A 91 3.38 4.76 -0.41
CA THR A 91 2.56 4.03 -1.38
C THR A 91 3.34 2.88 -2.00
N GLY A 92 4.57 3.15 -2.47
CA GLY A 92 5.42 2.12 -3.06
C GLY A 92 5.75 0.99 -2.08
N THR A 93 6.01 1.30 -0.80
CA THR A 93 6.25 0.28 0.24
C THR A 93 5.00 -0.58 0.47
N LEU A 94 3.83 0.04 0.65
CA LEU A 94 2.57 -0.69 0.89
C LEU A 94 2.21 -1.57 -0.32
N VAL A 95 2.31 -1.02 -1.54
CA VAL A 95 2.01 -1.76 -2.78
C VAL A 95 2.99 -2.90 -2.98
N TYR A 96 4.30 -2.70 -2.71
CA TYR A 96 5.28 -3.78 -2.77
C TYR A 96 4.95 -4.95 -1.83
N LEU A 97 4.59 -4.66 -0.57
CA LEU A 97 4.17 -5.69 0.38
C LEU A 97 2.90 -6.40 -0.09
N LEU A 98 1.92 -5.65 -0.61
CA LEU A 98 0.67 -6.19 -1.12
C LEU A 98 0.90 -7.11 -2.32
N GLN A 99 1.61 -6.66 -3.34
CA GLN A 99 1.96 -7.45 -4.53
C GLN A 99 2.73 -8.72 -4.15
N THR A 100 3.67 -8.60 -3.23
CA THR A 100 4.44 -9.75 -2.73
C THR A 100 3.54 -10.77 -2.01
N LEU A 101 2.61 -10.32 -1.17
CA LEU A 101 1.62 -11.19 -0.52
C LEU A 101 0.76 -11.92 -1.56
N LEU A 102 0.35 -11.23 -2.62
CA LEU A 102 -0.47 -11.78 -3.71
C LEU A 102 0.28 -12.77 -4.61
N GLY A 103 1.60 -12.90 -4.46
CA GLY A 103 2.43 -13.82 -5.22
C GLY A 103 2.97 -13.24 -6.53
N VAL A 104 2.90 -11.93 -6.71
CA VAL A 104 3.61 -11.24 -7.79
C VAL A 104 5.11 -11.53 -7.66
N SER A 105 5.77 -11.82 -8.77
CA SER A 105 7.20 -12.09 -8.73
C SER A 105 7.98 -10.90 -8.16
N ARG A 106 9.07 -11.16 -7.42
CA ARG A 106 9.91 -10.06 -6.92
C ARG A 106 10.39 -9.15 -8.05
N ALA A 107 10.66 -9.72 -9.22
CA ALA A 107 11.13 -8.94 -10.38
C ALA A 107 10.06 -7.94 -10.83
N ASP A 108 8.80 -8.36 -10.90
CA ASP A 108 7.69 -7.52 -11.33
C ASP A 108 7.30 -6.49 -10.26
N ALA A 109 7.24 -6.90 -8.99
CA ALA A 109 6.94 -5.98 -7.88
C ALA A 109 8.02 -4.89 -7.74
N VAL A 110 9.30 -5.23 -7.95
CA VAL A 110 10.39 -4.27 -7.98
C VAL A 110 10.31 -3.37 -9.22
N LEU A 111 9.95 -3.92 -10.37
CA LEU A 111 9.76 -3.13 -11.59
C LEU A 111 8.66 -2.09 -11.42
N ASP A 112 7.52 -2.47 -10.83
CA ASP A 112 6.43 -1.55 -10.51
C ASP A 112 6.90 -0.43 -9.57
N TYR A 113 7.64 -0.76 -8.52
CA TYR A 113 8.25 0.24 -7.64
C TYR A 113 9.19 1.19 -8.41
N GLU A 114 9.99 0.68 -9.35
CA GLU A 114 10.92 1.48 -10.15
C GLU A 114 10.20 2.42 -11.14
N LEU A 115 8.94 2.16 -11.52
CA LEU A 115 8.13 3.06 -12.35
C LEU A 115 7.91 4.43 -11.70
N THR A 116 7.99 4.53 -10.38
CA THR A 116 7.94 5.82 -9.67
C THR A 116 9.05 6.78 -10.10
N THR A 117 10.15 6.28 -10.68
CA THR A 117 11.21 7.10 -11.30
C THR A 117 10.70 8.01 -12.40
N MET A 118 9.59 7.65 -13.06
CA MET A 118 8.95 8.46 -14.09
C MET A 118 8.17 9.65 -13.52
N SER A 119 8.02 9.72 -12.19
CA SER A 119 7.36 10.82 -11.50
C SER A 119 8.31 12.00 -11.27
N VAL A 120 7.74 13.17 -10.96
CA VAL A 120 8.50 14.38 -10.62
C VAL A 120 9.24 14.31 -9.27
N TRP A 121 9.01 13.27 -8.48
CA TRP A 121 9.54 13.10 -7.12
C TRP A 121 10.92 12.44 -7.06
N GLY A 122 11.54 12.24 -8.22
CA GLY A 122 12.90 11.76 -8.34
C GLY A 122 13.03 10.24 -8.47
N VAL A 123 14.28 9.82 -8.64
CA VAL A 123 14.61 8.44 -8.98
C VAL A 123 14.34 7.48 -7.82
N ARG A 124 13.61 6.41 -8.11
CA ARG A 124 13.47 5.23 -7.25
C ARG A 124 13.91 3.99 -8.03
N TYR A 125 14.77 3.19 -7.43
CA TYR A 125 15.26 1.97 -8.07
C TYR A 125 15.61 0.93 -7.00
N ARG A 126 15.72 -0.32 -7.40
CA ARG A 126 15.95 -1.47 -6.51
C ARG A 126 17.17 -1.38 -5.59
N ARG A 127 18.16 -0.54 -5.95
CA ARG A 127 19.35 -0.27 -5.13
C ARG A 127 19.23 0.98 -4.28
N PHE A 128 18.06 1.63 -4.28
CA PHE A 128 17.78 2.71 -3.34
C PHE A 128 17.93 2.15 -1.93
N GLU A 129 18.85 2.71 -1.19
CA GLU A 129 19.35 2.08 0.04
C GLU A 129 18.25 1.76 1.05
N PRO A 130 17.27 2.65 1.35
CA PRO A 130 16.19 2.32 2.28
C PRO A 130 15.33 1.15 1.79
N PHE A 131 15.02 1.06 0.49
CA PHE A 131 14.27 -0.07 -0.08
C PHE A 131 15.03 -1.39 0.02
N ALA A 132 16.32 -1.37 -0.34
CA ALA A 132 17.17 -2.55 -0.26
C ALA A 132 17.35 -3.04 1.18
N GLN A 133 17.45 -2.12 2.15
CA GLN A 133 17.51 -2.46 3.57
C GLN A 133 16.20 -3.08 4.08
N MET A 134 15.06 -2.55 3.67
CA MET A 134 13.76 -3.15 3.99
C MET A 134 13.69 -4.60 3.52
N GLU A 135 13.99 -4.87 2.24
CA GLU A 135 14.01 -6.25 1.71
C GLU A 135 14.94 -7.17 2.49
N LYS A 136 16.15 -6.67 2.77
CA LYS A 136 17.15 -7.43 3.54
C LYS A 136 16.64 -7.78 4.93
N ARG A 137 16.03 -6.84 5.65
CA ARG A 137 15.47 -7.06 6.98
C ARG A 137 14.26 -8.00 6.95
N LEU A 138 13.37 -7.87 5.97
CA LEU A 138 12.26 -8.81 5.79
C LEU A 138 12.78 -10.24 5.66
N LEU A 139 13.77 -10.49 4.82
CA LEU A 139 14.38 -11.81 4.67
C LEU A 139 15.13 -12.26 5.93
N GLN A 140 15.86 -11.37 6.57
CA GLN A 140 16.66 -11.70 7.74
C GLN A 140 15.81 -12.05 8.97
N TRP A 141 14.72 -11.34 9.19
CA TRP A 141 13.89 -11.50 10.39
C TRP A 141 12.72 -12.45 10.20
N TYR A 142 12.20 -12.54 8.99
CA TYR A 142 11.01 -13.31 8.66
C TYR A 142 11.24 -14.41 7.62
N GLY A 143 12.39 -14.40 6.95
CA GLY A 143 12.78 -15.46 6.02
C GLY A 143 13.30 -16.70 6.76
N THR A 144 13.37 -17.82 6.04
CA THR A 144 14.13 -19.00 6.43
C THR A 144 14.95 -19.47 5.22
N ASP A 145 15.97 -20.27 5.42
CA ASP A 145 16.96 -20.68 4.39
C ASP A 145 16.36 -21.24 3.08
N ALA A 146 15.11 -21.64 3.10
CA ALA A 146 14.39 -22.19 1.94
C ALA A 146 13.25 -21.30 1.42
N GLN A 147 13.11 -20.03 1.88
CA GLN A 147 11.86 -19.29 1.68
C GLN A 147 11.99 -18.02 0.85
N THR A 148 10.95 -17.79 0.08
CA THR A 148 10.78 -16.63 -0.80
C THR A 148 10.44 -15.36 0.00
N MET A 149 10.61 -14.18 -0.62
CA MET A 149 10.15 -12.90 -0.09
C MET A 149 8.65 -12.92 0.29
N GLN A 150 7.83 -13.65 -0.46
CA GLN A 150 6.41 -13.83 -0.17
C GLN A 150 6.16 -14.41 1.22
N THR A 151 6.93 -15.43 1.62
CA THR A 151 6.80 -16.01 2.95
C THR A 151 7.28 -15.06 4.04
N ALA A 152 8.34 -14.30 3.78
CA ALA A 152 8.82 -13.29 4.71
C ALA A 152 7.76 -12.20 4.94
N VAL A 153 7.17 -11.67 3.88
CA VAL A 153 6.07 -10.67 3.95
C VAL A 153 4.84 -11.26 4.67
N HIS A 154 4.46 -12.48 4.35
CA HIS A 154 3.35 -13.14 5.03
C HIS A 154 3.55 -13.20 6.54
N ARG A 155 4.74 -13.61 7.00
CA ARG A 155 5.07 -13.68 8.43
C ARG A 155 5.13 -12.29 9.08
N TYR A 156 5.73 -11.32 8.41
CA TYR A 156 5.73 -9.94 8.87
C TYR A 156 4.30 -9.44 9.11
N LEU A 157 3.39 -9.67 8.17
CA LEU A 157 1.99 -9.26 8.31
C LEU A 157 1.27 -10.01 9.44
N ARG A 158 1.64 -11.27 9.68
CA ARG A 158 1.12 -12.00 10.86
C ARG A 158 1.57 -11.34 12.16
N ASP A 159 2.83 -10.90 12.24
CA ASP A 159 3.34 -10.17 13.40
C ASP A 159 2.73 -8.75 13.51
N CYS A 160 2.30 -8.16 12.39
CA CYS A 160 1.48 -6.94 12.38
C CYS A 160 0.04 -7.16 12.88
N GLY A 161 -0.32 -8.37 13.32
CA GLY A 161 -1.64 -8.70 13.88
C GLY A 161 -2.70 -9.10 12.85
N VAL A 162 -2.35 -9.26 11.56
CA VAL A 162 -3.30 -9.67 10.52
C VAL A 162 -3.57 -11.18 10.66
N ALA A 163 -4.83 -11.59 10.80
CA ALA A 163 -5.19 -12.99 10.92
C ALA A 163 -5.05 -13.75 9.58
N GLU A 164 -4.83 -15.08 9.63
CA GLU A 164 -4.74 -15.90 8.41
C GLU A 164 -5.96 -15.79 7.51
N ARG A 165 -7.16 -15.73 8.11
CA ARG A 165 -8.41 -15.53 7.38
C ARG A 165 -8.43 -14.19 6.63
N GLU A 166 -7.89 -13.13 7.22
CA GLU A 166 -7.83 -11.80 6.61
C GLU A 166 -6.84 -11.81 5.43
N LEU A 167 -5.66 -12.41 5.58
CA LEU A 167 -4.71 -12.58 4.48
C LEU A 167 -5.31 -13.40 3.32
N ALA A 168 -6.11 -14.42 3.63
CA ALA A 168 -6.83 -15.19 2.61
C ALA A 168 -7.90 -14.34 1.90
N MET A 169 -8.61 -13.48 2.64
CA MET A 169 -9.59 -12.54 2.06
C MET A 169 -8.92 -11.47 1.21
N VAL A 170 -7.77 -10.93 1.61
CA VAL A 170 -6.97 -9.99 0.78
C VAL A 170 -6.68 -10.63 -0.59
N ARG A 171 -6.21 -11.87 -0.59
CA ARG A 171 -5.96 -12.59 -1.86
C ARG A 171 -7.25 -12.76 -2.67
N ALA A 172 -8.33 -13.18 -2.01
CA ALA A 172 -9.61 -13.40 -2.70
C ALA A 172 -10.22 -12.11 -3.28
N ASN A 173 -9.99 -10.96 -2.65
CA ASN A 173 -10.52 -9.68 -3.10
C ASN A 173 -9.70 -9.09 -4.27
N LEU A 174 -8.40 -9.38 -4.34
CA LEU A 174 -7.46 -8.70 -5.24
C LEU A 174 -6.87 -9.60 -6.33
N THR A 175 -7.19 -10.89 -6.35
CA THR A 175 -6.82 -11.76 -7.46
C THR A 175 -8.06 -12.17 -8.24
N ASP A 176 -7.95 -12.19 -9.57
CA ASP A 176 -9.02 -12.66 -10.42
C ASP A 176 -9.42 -14.07 -10.02
N ARG A 177 -10.69 -14.24 -9.78
CA ARG A 177 -11.31 -15.56 -9.70
C ARG A 177 -11.53 -15.97 -11.16
N GLY A 178 -10.51 -16.61 -11.76
CA GLY A 178 -10.61 -17.21 -13.07
C GLY A 178 -11.79 -18.18 -13.22
#